data_2b89b4db5bf5cf8bfe53bdec4b86ee0e
#
_entry.id   2b89b4db5bf5cf8bfe53bdec4b86ee0e
#
_cell.length_a   1.000
_cell.length_b   1.000
_cell.length_c   1.000
_cell.angle_alpha   90.00
_cell.angle_beta   90.00
_cell.angle_gamma   90.00
#
_symmetry.space_group_name_H-M   'P 1'
#
loop_
_entity.id
_entity.type
_entity.pdbx_description
1 polymer ?
#
loop_
_entity_poly.entity_id
_entity_poly.type
_entity_poly.pdbx_seq_one_letter_code
_entity_poly.pdbx_strand_id
1 'polypeptide(L)'
;MTVRIASVTFDCVDALTLGRFWSAALGRPLDPDASSDFATIGFAGRRDKAGWAPVERDVDPTWMFVRVPEPKTAKNRLHLDVMADDPETEVARLVDLGATRVTDMEEYGFTWTVMTDPEGNEFCVAKAV
;
A
#
# COMPACT_ATOMS: atom_id res chain seq x y z
N MET A 1 22.90 13.59 -10.90
CA MET A 1 21.58 12.93 -11.11
C MET A 1 21.18 12.17 -9.87
N THR A 2 19.90 12.17 -9.58
CA THR A 2 19.31 11.44 -8.45
C THR A 2 18.39 10.35 -8.97
N VAL A 3 17.98 9.44 -8.09
CA VAL A 3 16.96 8.43 -8.40
C VAL A 3 15.58 8.90 -7.95
N ARG A 4 14.54 8.27 -8.46
CA ARG A 4 13.14 8.49 -8.07
C ARG A 4 12.47 7.16 -7.81
N ILE A 5 11.48 7.16 -6.92
CA ILE A 5 10.69 5.96 -6.67
C ILE A 5 9.66 5.81 -7.79
N ALA A 6 9.81 4.76 -8.58
CA ALA A 6 8.87 4.46 -9.67
C ALA A 6 7.67 3.67 -9.15
N SER A 7 7.90 2.72 -8.26
CA SER A 7 6.84 1.87 -7.73
C SER A 7 7.11 1.43 -6.30
N VAL A 8 6.03 1.07 -5.62
CA VAL A 8 6.04 0.30 -4.37
C VAL A 8 5.50 -1.07 -4.72
N THR A 9 6.29 -2.11 -4.55
CA THR A 9 5.91 -3.47 -4.93
C THR A 9 5.77 -4.35 -3.69
N PHE A 10 4.61 -5.00 -3.58
CA PHE A 10 4.30 -5.98 -2.54
C PHE A 10 4.47 -7.37 -3.11
N ASP A 11 5.27 -8.18 -2.46
CA ASP A 11 5.24 -9.62 -2.64
C ASP A 11 4.09 -10.18 -1.82
N CYS A 12 3.28 -11.06 -2.38
CA CYS A 12 2.04 -11.49 -1.75
C CYS A 12 1.62 -12.90 -2.18
N VAL A 13 0.64 -13.45 -1.48
CA VAL A 13 0.03 -14.74 -1.81
C VAL A 13 -1.06 -14.57 -2.85
N ASP A 14 -1.86 -13.50 -2.75
CA ASP A 14 -2.96 -13.20 -3.67
C ASP A 14 -2.95 -11.73 -4.04
N ALA A 15 -2.43 -11.44 -5.23
CA ALA A 15 -2.27 -10.07 -5.71
C ALA A 15 -3.61 -9.36 -5.92
N LEU A 16 -4.66 -10.07 -6.32
CA LEU A 16 -5.96 -9.46 -6.54
C LEU A 16 -6.61 -9.02 -5.21
N THR A 17 -6.61 -9.89 -4.22
CA THR A 17 -7.18 -9.56 -2.91
C THR A 17 -6.43 -8.41 -2.25
N LEU A 18 -5.11 -8.46 -2.24
CA LEU A 18 -4.28 -7.40 -1.66
C LEU A 18 -4.41 -6.09 -2.44
N GLY A 19 -4.39 -6.17 -3.75
CA GLY A 19 -4.57 -5.01 -4.63
C GLY A 19 -5.91 -4.31 -4.45
N ARG A 20 -6.99 -5.07 -4.29
CA ARG A 20 -8.33 -4.54 -4.00
C ARG A 20 -8.37 -3.80 -2.66
N PHE A 21 -7.74 -4.35 -1.64
CA PHE A 21 -7.66 -3.69 -0.34
C PHE A 21 -6.98 -2.33 -0.47
N TRP A 22 -5.78 -2.29 -1.02
CA TRP A 22 -5.02 -1.05 -1.13
C TRP A 22 -5.66 -0.05 -2.10
N SER A 23 -6.27 -0.53 -3.18
CA SER A 23 -7.04 0.32 -4.09
C SER A 23 -8.16 1.05 -3.34
N ALA A 24 -8.94 0.32 -2.55
CA ALA A 24 -10.01 0.90 -1.75
C ALA A 24 -9.48 1.80 -0.63
N ALA A 25 -8.41 1.39 0.04
CA ALA A 25 -7.79 2.16 1.11
C ALA A 25 -7.28 3.52 0.62
N LEU A 26 -6.61 3.54 -0.53
CA LEU A 26 -6.02 4.74 -1.11
C LEU A 26 -7.00 5.57 -1.95
N GLY A 27 -8.17 5.02 -2.28
CA GLY A 27 -9.09 5.68 -3.21
C GLY A 27 -8.54 5.78 -4.63
N ARG A 28 -7.70 4.84 -5.05
CA ARG A 28 -7.09 4.77 -6.38
C ARG A 28 -7.52 3.49 -7.08
N PRO A 29 -8.01 3.56 -8.34
CA PRO A 29 -8.52 2.37 -9.01
C PRO A 29 -7.41 1.37 -9.36
N LEU A 30 -7.75 0.08 -9.27
CA LEU A 30 -6.91 -0.96 -9.87
C LEU A 30 -6.86 -0.79 -11.38
N ASP A 31 -5.70 -1.02 -11.95
CA ASP A 31 -5.54 -1.07 -13.40
C ASP A 31 -6.29 -2.29 -13.98
N PRO A 32 -6.69 -2.25 -15.26
CA PRO A 32 -7.28 -3.40 -15.93
C PRO A 32 -6.39 -4.64 -15.89
N ASP A 33 -7.00 -5.81 -16.03
CA ASP A 33 -6.31 -7.11 -16.06
C ASP A 33 -5.70 -7.58 -14.73
N ALA A 34 -6.13 -7.00 -13.61
CA ALA A 34 -5.72 -7.48 -12.30
C ALA A 34 -6.12 -8.95 -12.10
N SER A 35 -5.19 -9.74 -11.58
CA SER A 35 -5.38 -11.16 -11.33
C SER A 35 -4.77 -11.54 -9.98
N SER A 36 -4.99 -12.80 -9.56
CA SER A 36 -4.35 -13.32 -8.35
C SER A 36 -2.82 -13.40 -8.45
N ASP A 37 -2.27 -13.37 -9.65
CA ASP A 37 -0.83 -13.44 -9.89
C ASP A 37 -0.18 -12.06 -9.94
N PHE A 38 -0.91 -11.04 -10.45
CA PHE A 38 -0.36 -9.72 -10.65
C PHE A 38 -1.47 -8.66 -10.69
N ALA A 39 -1.26 -7.57 -9.98
CA ALA A 39 -2.16 -6.43 -9.99
C ALA A 39 -1.36 -5.12 -9.83
N THR A 40 -1.89 -4.04 -10.36
CA THR A 40 -1.23 -2.73 -10.27
C THR A 40 -2.23 -1.61 -10.03
N ILE A 41 -1.72 -0.52 -9.47
CA ILE A 41 -2.43 0.76 -9.33
C ILE A 41 -1.55 1.83 -9.96
N GLY A 42 -2.08 2.55 -10.94
CA GLY A 42 -1.37 3.67 -11.56
C GLY A 42 -0.25 3.26 -12.51
N PHE A 43 -0.23 2.03 -13.01
CA PHE A 43 0.79 1.52 -13.93
C PHE A 43 0.41 1.69 -15.39
N ALA A 44 -0.87 1.57 -15.72
CA ALA A 44 -1.36 1.48 -17.09
C ALA A 44 -0.95 2.65 -18.00
N GLY A 45 -0.73 3.83 -17.47
CA GLY A 45 -0.29 5.00 -18.25
C GLY A 45 1.22 5.27 -18.20
N ARG A 46 1.99 4.42 -17.54
CA ARG A 46 3.42 4.67 -17.25
C ARG A 46 4.37 3.71 -17.95
N ARG A 47 3.87 2.84 -18.79
CA ARG A 47 4.67 1.88 -19.50
C ARG A 47 4.69 2.19 -20.98
N ASP A 48 5.87 2.26 -21.59
CA ASP A 48 6.06 2.29 -23.01
C ASP A 48 6.87 1.07 -23.47
N LYS A 49 7.19 1.01 -24.76
CA LYS A 49 7.93 -0.12 -25.34
C LYS A 49 9.37 -0.22 -24.85
N ALA A 50 9.92 0.85 -24.30
CA ALA A 50 11.29 0.93 -23.83
C ALA A 50 11.40 0.70 -22.31
N GLY A 51 10.28 0.65 -21.60
CA GLY A 51 10.25 0.45 -20.15
C GLY A 51 9.32 1.42 -19.43
N TRP A 52 9.77 1.92 -18.30
CA TRP A 52 8.99 2.87 -17.49
C TRP A 52 8.98 4.26 -18.12
N ALA A 53 7.82 4.87 -18.19
CA ALA A 53 7.72 6.28 -18.51
C ALA A 53 8.40 7.10 -17.38
N PRO A 54 8.94 8.30 -17.69
CA PRO A 54 9.52 9.16 -16.67
C PRO A 54 8.55 9.44 -15.54
N VAL A 55 9.06 9.34 -14.30
CA VAL A 55 8.29 9.64 -13.10
C VAL A 55 8.52 11.09 -12.72
N GLU A 56 7.45 11.87 -12.69
CA GLU A 56 7.51 13.23 -12.21
C GLU A 56 7.65 13.26 -10.69
N ARG A 57 8.19 14.36 -10.17
CA ARG A 57 8.20 14.59 -8.72
C ARG A 57 6.76 14.84 -8.24
N ASP A 58 6.52 14.46 -7.00
CA ASP A 58 5.25 14.72 -6.29
C ASP A 58 4.03 14.01 -6.90
N VAL A 59 4.27 13.00 -7.73
CA VAL A 59 3.23 12.08 -8.21
C VAL A 59 3.28 10.81 -7.39
N ASP A 60 2.13 10.32 -6.98
CA ASP A 60 2.03 9.04 -6.28
C ASP A 60 2.69 7.92 -7.11
N PRO A 61 3.55 7.09 -6.50
CA PRO A 61 4.17 6.00 -7.23
C PRO A 61 3.14 4.98 -7.68
N THR A 62 3.50 4.19 -8.68
CA THR A 62 2.77 2.99 -9.03
C THR A 62 2.85 2.01 -7.88
N TRP A 63 1.75 1.35 -7.56
CA TRP A 63 1.71 0.23 -6.63
C TRP A 63 1.56 -1.06 -7.40
N MET A 64 2.39 -2.05 -7.07
CA MET A 64 2.40 -3.34 -7.73
C MET A 64 2.24 -4.44 -6.69
N PHE A 65 1.51 -5.49 -7.06
CA PHE A 65 1.28 -6.66 -6.23
C PHE A 65 1.64 -7.87 -7.05
N VAL A 66 2.64 -8.62 -6.58
CA VAL A 66 3.22 -9.74 -7.32
C VAL A 66 3.13 -10.99 -6.47
N ARG A 67 2.51 -12.03 -6.99
CA ARG A 67 2.44 -13.31 -6.29
C ARG A 67 3.82 -13.93 -6.19
N VAL A 68 4.18 -14.37 -4.99
CA VAL A 68 5.39 -15.11 -4.71
C VAL A 68 5.05 -16.38 -3.93
N PRO A 69 5.88 -17.44 -4.03
CA PRO A 69 5.58 -18.68 -3.32
C PRO A 69 5.85 -18.62 -1.82
N GLU A 70 6.71 -17.70 -1.36
CA GLU A 70 7.07 -17.59 0.05
C GLU A 70 6.02 -16.80 0.84
N PRO A 71 5.51 -17.35 1.97
CA PRO A 71 4.65 -16.57 2.84
C PRO A 71 5.47 -15.54 3.64
N LYS A 72 4.78 -14.53 4.15
CA LYS A 72 5.39 -13.60 5.11
C LYS A 72 5.61 -14.31 6.44
N THR A 73 6.85 -14.36 6.91
CA THR A 73 7.22 -15.04 8.17
C THR A 73 7.83 -14.11 9.22
N ALA A 74 8.18 -12.89 8.87
CA ALA A 74 8.80 -11.93 9.76
C ALA A 74 8.15 -10.55 9.60
N LYS A 75 8.45 -9.67 10.56
CA LYS A 75 8.02 -8.27 10.48
C LYS A 75 8.60 -7.61 9.22
N ASN A 76 7.81 -6.74 8.59
CA ASN A 76 8.30 -5.92 7.48
C ASN A 76 9.58 -5.17 7.89
N ARG A 77 10.53 -5.09 6.97
CA ARG A 77 11.73 -4.26 7.16
C ARG A 77 11.51 -2.82 6.66
N LEU A 78 10.41 -2.59 6.01
CA LEU A 78 9.91 -1.30 5.56
C LEU A 78 8.41 -1.27 5.85
N HIS A 79 7.89 -0.21 6.44
CA HIS A 79 6.45 -0.03 6.59
C HIS A 79 6.01 1.31 6.00
N LEU A 80 4.76 1.38 5.63
CA LEU A 80 4.14 2.58 5.11
C LEU A 80 3.43 3.32 6.24
N ASP A 81 3.51 4.63 6.21
CA ASP A 81 2.69 5.50 7.04
C ASP A 81 1.67 6.17 6.15
N VAL A 82 0.40 5.99 6.45
CA VAL A 82 -0.69 6.68 5.77
C VAL A 82 -1.28 7.72 6.72
N MET A 83 -1.79 8.79 6.16
CA MET A 83 -2.33 9.90 6.94
C MET A 83 -3.82 10.05 6.68
N ALA A 84 -4.56 10.42 7.72
CA ALA A 84 -5.99 10.65 7.65
C ALA A 84 -6.35 11.91 8.46
N ASP A 85 -7.38 12.63 8.01
CA ASP A 85 -7.91 13.76 8.76
C ASP A 85 -8.60 13.30 10.04
N ASP A 86 -9.29 12.16 9.97
CA ASP A 86 -9.92 11.51 11.12
C ASP A 86 -9.44 10.05 11.20
N PRO A 87 -8.34 9.78 11.92
CA PRO A 87 -7.78 8.43 11.99
C PRO A 87 -8.73 7.36 12.52
N GLU A 88 -9.57 7.66 13.51
CA GLU A 88 -10.48 6.65 14.05
C GLU A 88 -11.52 6.21 13.03
N THR A 89 -12.08 7.13 12.26
CA THR A 89 -13.00 6.81 11.17
C THR A 89 -12.31 5.97 10.09
N GLU A 90 -11.10 6.36 9.71
CA GLU A 90 -10.34 5.65 8.68
C GLU A 90 -9.87 4.27 9.15
N VAL A 91 -9.44 4.13 10.40
CA VAL A 91 -9.09 2.83 10.96
C VAL A 91 -10.31 1.88 10.92
N ALA A 92 -11.49 2.35 11.31
CA ALA A 92 -12.70 1.55 11.24
C ALA A 92 -13.01 1.12 9.79
N ARG A 93 -12.88 2.03 8.84
CA ARG A 93 -13.09 1.74 7.41
C ARG A 93 -12.09 0.70 6.90
N LEU A 94 -10.82 0.83 7.26
CA LEU A 94 -9.77 -0.11 6.85
C LEU A 94 -10.00 -1.50 7.44
N VAL A 95 -10.49 -1.60 8.67
CA VAL A 95 -10.87 -2.89 9.27
C VAL A 95 -12.01 -3.53 8.47
N ASP A 96 -13.02 -2.77 8.08
CA ASP A 96 -14.12 -3.28 7.25
C ASP A 96 -13.62 -3.75 5.88
N LEU A 97 -12.55 -3.17 5.36
CA LEU A 97 -11.93 -3.59 4.10
C LEU A 97 -11.03 -4.83 4.22
N GLY A 98 -10.69 -5.24 5.43
CA GLY A 98 -9.89 -6.45 5.66
C GLY A 98 -8.60 -6.25 6.45
N ALA A 99 -8.29 -5.04 6.91
CA ALA A 99 -7.14 -4.79 7.76
C ALA A 99 -7.41 -5.23 9.21
N THR A 100 -6.35 -5.41 9.96
CA THR A 100 -6.42 -5.72 11.40
C THR A 100 -5.76 -4.58 12.19
N ARG A 101 -6.44 -4.09 13.22
CA ARG A 101 -5.86 -3.15 14.17
C ARG A 101 -4.96 -3.91 15.13
N VAL A 102 -3.71 -3.46 15.29
CA VAL A 102 -2.73 -4.12 16.17
C VAL A 102 -2.60 -3.38 17.49
N THR A 103 -2.21 -2.12 17.48
CA THR A 103 -2.02 -1.33 18.69
C THR A 103 -1.98 0.16 18.38
N ASP A 104 -2.24 0.96 19.41
CA ASP A 104 -2.03 2.40 19.35
C ASP A 104 -0.67 2.73 19.96
N MET A 105 0.03 3.68 19.36
CA MET A 105 1.34 4.13 19.79
C MET A 105 1.32 5.62 20.07
N GLU A 106 2.10 6.02 21.06
CA GLU A 106 2.34 7.42 21.39
C GLU A 106 3.80 7.60 21.78
N GLU A 107 4.54 8.37 20.99
CA GLU A 107 5.94 8.68 21.25
C GLU A 107 6.25 10.10 20.78
N TYR A 108 7.05 10.81 21.54
CA TYR A 108 7.54 12.15 21.20
C TYR A 108 6.41 13.14 20.83
N GLY A 109 5.22 12.98 21.43
CA GLY A 109 4.08 13.84 21.13
C GLY A 109 3.30 13.46 19.87
N PHE A 110 3.67 12.36 19.19
CA PHE A 110 2.96 11.83 18.04
C PHE A 110 2.16 10.60 18.43
N THR A 111 0.98 10.47 17.83
CA THR A 111 0.12 9.29 17.98
C THR A 111 -0.15 8.66 16.63
N TRP A 112 -0.16 7.33 16.60
CA TRP A 112 -0.52 6.58 15.40
C TRP A 112 -1.09 5.21 15.79
N THR A 113 -1.78 4.60 14.85
CA THR A 113 -2.30 3.25 15.00
C THR A 113 -1.53 2.31 14.09
N VAL A 114 -0.99 1.24 14.65
CA VAL A 114 -0.35 0.16 13.89
C VAL A 114 -1.42 -0.80 13.43
N MET A 115 -1.42 -1.12 12.14
CA MET A 115 -2.34 -2.06 11.51
C MET A 115 -1.59 -3.07 10.66
N THR A 116 -2.28 -4.13 10.28
CA THR A 116 -1.80 -5.03 9.23
C THR A 116 -2.82 -5.09 8.10
N ASP A 117 -2.33 -5.20 6.87
CA ASP A 117 -3.17 -5.43 5.71
C ASP A 117 -3.65 -6.90 5.64
N PRO A 118 -4.48 -7.30 4.67
CA PRO A 118 -5.00 -8.67 4.60
C PRO A 118 -3.94 -9.76 4.51
N GLU A 119 -2.70 -9.42 4.13
CA GLU A 119 -1.58 -10.38 4.10
C GLU A 119 -0.64 -10.25 5.30
N GLY A 120 -1.01 -9.46 6.30
CA GLY A 120 -0.25 -9.29 7.51
C GLY A 120 0.89 -8.27 7.43
N ASN A 121 0.95 -7.47 6.37
CA ASN A 121 1.96 -6.42 6.25
C ASN A 121 1.63 -5.27 7.18
N GLU A 122 2.58 -4.89 8.03
CA GLU A 122 2.42 -3.79 8.99
C GLU A 122 2.42 -2.43 8.26
N PHE A 123 1.52 -1.57 8.67
CA PHE A 123 1.48 -0.17 8.27
C PHE A 123 0.89 0.67 9.40
N CYS A 124 1.09 1.98 9.34
CA CYS A 124 0.63 2.88 10.38
C CYS A 124 -0.33 3.92 9.81
N VAL A 125 -1.32 4.30 10.63
CA VAL A 125 -2.27 5.36 10.32
C VAL A 125 -2.05 6.48 11.32
N ALA A 126 -1.74 7.67 10.83
CA ALA A 126 -1.50 8.86 11.62
C ALA A 126 -2.46 9.98 11.22
N LYS A 127 -2.56 10.98 12.09
CA LYS A 127 -3.37 12.15 11.80
C LYS A 127 -2.62 13.11 10.87
N ALA A 128 -3.30 13.57 9.83
CA ALA A 128 -2.81 14.66 9.00
C ALA A 128 -2.77 15.97 9.81
N VAL A 129 -1.73 16.73 9.61
CA VAL A 129 -1.59 18.03 10.28
C VAL A 129 -2.24 19.12 9.46
#